data_2589c317711b88435a9d96aadeeeea3d
#
_entry.id   2589c317711b88435a9d96aadeeeea3d
#
_cell.length_a   1.000
_cell.length_b   1.000
_cell.length_c   1.000
_cell.angle_alpha   90.00
_cell.angle_beta   90.00
_cell.angle_gamma   90.00
#
_symmetry.space_group_name_H-M   'P 1'
#
loop_
_entity.id
_entity.type
_entity.pdbx_description
1 polymer ?
#
loop_
_entity_poly.entity_id
_entity_poly.type
_entity_poly.pdbx_seq_one_letter_code
_entity_poly.pdbx_strand_id
1 'polypeptide(L)'
;MSVAIQVNDLSKVYRLGEIGTGTISQDIHRWFTTLMGREDPFLKIGESNDRTIKGASNVVYSLREINFEIEEGDAVGIIGRNGAGKSTLLKILSRVTSPTRGRIHLKGRVASLLEVGTGFHPELTGKENIYLNGAILGMRKKEIDRKLDAIIDFSGVERYIDTPVRRYSSGMYVRLAFAVAAHLESEILIVDEVLAVGDAEFQKKCLGKMNEVSKGEGRTVLFVSHNLSSIMELCSKGIYLVNGKIARNGHIQDVVKSYAEKGQNNEAYFDKHLEYVKVSQEGSTIVFEARYNTDMPLDIPQLGFLIKNNFGIPIVASNPTIDLVEFGPKKPGTRGIVRATLKSPKLIDGTYFISIWFGSSFQEYLVEHDCININIQGMTNQKQYNPNSVGNVLPDCKWEFIDE
;
A
#
# COMPACT_ATOMS: atom_id res chain seq x y z
N MET A 1 -19.34 -21.26 -10.06
CA MET A 1 -17.91 -21.25 -9.70
C MET A 1 -17.81 -21.58 -8.23
N SER A 2 -16.72 -22.18 -7.80
CA SER A 2 -16.55 -22.61 -6.41
C SER A 2 -15.93 -21.45 -5.61
N VAL A 3 -16.37 -21.26 -4.35
CA VAL A 3 -15.86 -20.20 -3.47
C VAL A 3 -14.55 -20.68 -2.82
N ALA A 4 -13.47 -19.92 -3.00
CA ALA A 4 -12.17 -20.16 -2.39
C ALA A 4 -12.06 -19.53 -1.00
N ILE A 5 -12.61 -18.31 -0.84
CA ILE A 5 -12.58 -17.55 0.42
C ILE A 5 -13.97 -17.02 0.71
N GLN A 6 -14.50 -17.34 1.88
CA GLN A 6 -15.74 -16.77 2.39
C GLN A 6 -15.51 -16.15 3.76
N VAL A 7 -15.86 -14.89 3.89
CA VAL A 7 -15.73 -14.11 5.13
C VAL A 7 -17.11 -13.64 5.57
N ASN A 8 -17.49 -14.03 6.79
CA ASN A 8 -18.80 -13.75 7.35
C ASN A 8 -18.65 -13.00 8.67
N ASP A 9 -19.16 -11.78 8.72
CA ASP A 9 -19.29 -10.91 9.88
C ASP A 9 -17.99 -10.71 10.69
N LEU A 10 -16.88 -10.63 9.94
CA LEU A 10 -15.55 -10.59 10.51
C LEU A 10 -15.27 -9.25 11.19
N SER A 11 -14.87 -9.31 12.47
CA SER A 11 -14.45 -8.16 13.23
C SER A 11 -13.16 -8.45 14.00
N LYS A 12 -12.27 -7.44 14.07
CA LYS A 12 -11.03 -7.49 14.86
C LYS A 12 -10.88 -6.24 15.66
N VAL A 13 -10.68 -6.44 16.96
CA VAL A 13 -10.52 -5.39 17.96
C VAL A 13 -9.16 -5.50 18.61
N TYR A 14 -8.48 -4.37 18.77
CA TYR A 14 -7.26 -4.24 19.56
C TYR A 14 -7.51 -3.33 20.77
N ARG A 15 -6.84 -3.62 21.87
CA ARG A 15 -6.77 -2.74 23.04
C ARG A 15 -5.48 -1.94 22.99
N LEU A 16 -5.58 -0.64 23.21
CA LEU A 16 -4.43 0.25 23.36
C LEU A 16 -4.02 0.28 24.83
N GLY A 17 -2.71 0.29 25.12
CA GLY A 17 -2.17 0.30 26.48
C GLY A 17 -1.67 -1.07 26.95
N GLU A 18 -1.41 -1.20 28.25
CA GLU A 18 -0.83 -2.40 28.83
C GLU A 18 -1.74 -3.63 28.70
N ILE A 19 -1.12 -4.79 28.51
CA ILE A 19 -1.81 -6.08 28.42
C ILE A 19 -2.22 -6.49 29.84
N GLY A 20 -3.46 -6.17 30.20
CA GLY A 20 -4.08 -6.57 31.47
C GLY A 20 -5.33 -5.75 31.75
N THR A 21 -6.33 -6.38 32.35
CA THR A 21 -7.58 -5.70 32.75
C THR A 21 -7.44 -4.95 34.06
N GLY A 22 -6.29 -5.05 34.72
CA GLY A 22 -5.99 -4.41 36.00
C GLY A 22 -6.68 -5.06 37.22
N THR A 23 -7.70 -5.91 37.02
CA THR A 23 -8.39 -6.58 38.14
C THR A 23 -8.86 -8.00 37.76
N ILE A 24 -8.57 -8.98 38.61
CA ILE A 24 -8.98 -10.40 38.49
C ILE A 24 -10.50 -10.52 38.36
N SER A 25 -11.26 -9.64 39.02
CA SER A 25 -12.73 -9.60 38.93
C SER A 25 -13.27 -9.33 37.52
N GLN A 26 -12.62 -8.47 36.73
CA GLN A 26 -13.01 -8.20 35.35
C GLN A 26 -12.71 -9.37 34.42
N ASP A 27 -11.61 -10.10 34.66
CA ASP A 27 -11.25 -11.29 33.87
C ASP A 27 -12.21 -12.45 34.15
N ILE A 28 -12.64 -12.65 35.40
CA ILE A 28 -13.65 -13.65 35.78
C ILE A 28 -15.01 -13.30 35.16
N HIS A 29 -15.42 -12.04 35.21
CA HIS A 29 -16.68 -11.57 34.63
C HIS A 29 -16.69 -11.74 33.09
N ARG A 30 -15.56 -11.49 32.45
CA ARG A 30 -15.36 -11.70 31.03
C ARG A 30 -15.42 -13.19 30.66
N TRP A 31 -14.73 -14.04 31.41
CA TRP A 31 -14.74 -15.48 31.24
C TRP A 31 -16.17 -16.04 31.35
N PHE A 32 -16.92 -15.59 32.35
CA PHE A 32 -18.30 -16.05 32.59
C PHE A 32 -19.27 -15.56 31.51
N THR A 33 -19.14 -14.32 31.02
CA THR A 33 -19.98 -13.80 29.91
C THR A 33 -19.66 -14.47 28.58
N THR A 34 -18.39 -14.80 28.32
CA THR A 34 -17.97 -15.54 27.12
C THR A 34 -18.46 -17.00 27.17
N LEU A 35 -18.44 -17.64 28.36
CA LEU A 35 -18.93 -19.00 28.55
C LEU A 35 -20.47 -19.10 28.35
N MET A 36 -21.20 -18.04 28.68
CA MET A 36 -22.65 -17.91 28.45
C MET A 36 -23.03 -17.54 27.01
N GLY A 37 -22.07 -17.44 26.07
CA GLY A 37 -22.31 -17.03 24.69
C GLY A 37 -22.79 -15.59 24.53
N ARG A 38 -22.64 -14.75 25.58
CA ARG A 38 -22.96 -13.32 25.52
C ARG A 38 -21.76 -12.52 25.04
N GLU A 39 -22.04 -11.38 24.42
CA GLU A 39 -21.02 -10.43 23.96
C GLU A 39 -20.18 -9.92 25.12
N ASP A 40 -18.86 -9.82 24.94
CA ASP A 40 -17.96 -9.20 25.90
C ASP A 40 -18.41 -7.74 26.18
N PRO A 41 -18.90 -7.41 27.39
CA PRO A 41 -19.46 -6.10 27.71
C PRO A 41 -18.46 -4.96 27.55
N PHE A 42 -17.15 -5.26 27.56
CA PHE A 42 -16.07 -4.29 27.40
C PHE A 42 -15.72 -3.99 25.91
N LEU A 43 -16.36 -4.70 24.96
CA LEU A 43 -16.20 -4.46 23.51
C LEU A 43 -17.29 -3.53 22.92
N LYS A 44 -18.28 -3.13 23.72
CA LYS A 44 -19.42 -2.32 23.23
C LYS A 44 -19.07 -0.88 22.87
N ILE A 45 -17.94 -0.35 23.35
CA ILE A 45 -17.49 1.04 23.12
C ILE A 45 -16.10 0.97 22.49
N GLY A 46 -16.05 0.79 21.17
CA GLY A 46 -14.82 0.85 20.40
C GLY A 46 -14.94 1.90 19.29
N GLU A 47 -13.89 2.69 19.13
CA GLU A 47 -13.77 3.70 18.10
C GLU A 47 -13.15 3.11 16.83
N SER A 48 -13.39 3.76 15.68
CA SER A 48 -12.69 3.44 14.45
C SER A 48 -11.20 3.82 14.59
N ASN A 49 -10.31 3.08 13.92
CA ASN A 49 -8.88 3.34 13.94
C ASN A 49 -8.54 4.58 13.09
N ASP A 50 -9.03 5.74 13.50
CA ASP A 50 -8.67 7.02 12.91
C ASP A 50 -7.49 7.61 13.70
N ARG A 51 -6.32 7.66 13.08
CA ARG A 51 -5.08 8.19 13.71
C ARG A 51 -5.06 9.70 13.85
N THR A 52 -6.00 10.39 13.23
CA THR A 52 -6.08 11.86 13.23
C THR A 52 -6.85 12.39 14.43
N ILE A 53 -7.58 11.51 15.14
CA ILE A 53 -8.42 11.88 16.29
C ILE A 53 -7.88 11.19 17.52
N LYS A 54 -7.61 11.97 18.59
CA LYS A 54 -7.28 11.44 19.91
C LYS A 54 -8.54 10.78 20.49
N GLY A 55 -8.61 9.44 20.37
CA GLY A 55 -9.74 8.66 20.84
C GLY A 55 -9.91 8.74 22.35
N ALA A 56 -11.15 8.70 22.82
CA ALA A 56 -11.51 8.63 24.22
C ALA A 56 -11.52 7.17 24.76
N SER A 57 -11.43 6.18 23.87
CA SER A 57 -11.50 4.75 24.18
C SER A 57 -10.17 4.04 23.99
N ASN A 58 -9.84 3.15 24.93
CA ASN A 58 -8.67 2.23 24.79
C ASN A 58 -8.96 1.04 23.85
N VAL A 59 -10.09 1.01 23.16
CA VAL A 59 -10.54 -0.08 22.29
C VAL A 59 -10.70 0.45 20.87
N VAL A 60 -9.95 -0.15 19.94
CA VAL A 60 -9.93 0.24 18.53
C VAL A 60 -10.37 -0.91 17.63
N TYR A 61 -11.37 -0.68 16.79
CA TYR A 61 -11.77 -1.60 15.73
C TYR A 61 -10.82 -1.48 14.54
N SER A 62 -10.03 -2.50 14.30
CA SER A 62 -9.22 -2.58 13.07
C SER A 62 -10.04 -3.09 11.88
N LEU A 63 -10.98 -4.02 12.15
CA LEU A 63 -11.97 -4.50 11.18
C LEU A 63 -13.35 -4.58 11.87
N ARG A 64 -14.39 -4.26 11.13
CA ARG A 64 -15.77 -4.25 11.65
C ARG A 64 -16.76 -4.77 10.62
N GLU A 65 -17.41 -5.91 10.94
CA GLU A 65 -18.51 -6.50 10.17
C GLU A 65 -18.17 -6.70 8.68
N ILE A 66 -16.97 -7.24 8.41
CA ILE A 66 -16.48 -7.50 7.05
C ILE A 66 -17.16 -8.73 6.49
N ASN A 67 -17.76 -8.59 5.31
CA ASN A 67 -18.42 -9.65 4.57
C ASN A 67 -18.00 -9.62 3.11
N PHE A 68 -17.44 -10.71 2.58
CA PHE A 68 -17.14 -10.88 1.16
C PHE A 68 -16.89 -12.34 0.79
N GLU A 69 -16.97 -12.64 -0.50
CA GLU A 69 -16.63 -13.91 -1.10
C GLU A 69 -15.68 -13.72 -2.27
N ILE A 70 -14.75 -14.67 -2.43
CA ILE A 70 -13.81 -14.72 -3.55
C ILE A 70 -13.93 -16.11 -4.18
N GLU A 71 -14.11 -16.15 -5.49
CA GLU A 71 -14.20 -17.39 -6.25
C GLU A 71 -12.81 -17.95 -6.55
N GLU A 72 -12.74 -19.26 -6.82
CA GLU A 72 -11.49 -19.90 -7.25
C GLU A 72 -10.99 -19.29 -8.56
N GLY A 73 -9.70 -18.97 -8.60
CA GLY A 73 -9.05 -18.33 -9.76
C GLY A 73 -9.18 -16.82 -9.84
N ASP A 74 -9.87 -16.18 -8.88
CA ASP A 74 -9.96 -14.73 -8.82
C ASP A 74 -8.64 -14.08 -8.39
N ALA A 75 -8.27 -12.99 -9.07
CA ALA A 75 -7.26 -12.05 -8.62
C ALA A 75 -7.92 -10.81 -8.04
N VAL A 76 -7.78 -10.60 -6.73
CA VAL A 76 -8.49 -9.55 -5.98
C VAL A 76 -7.52 -8.57 -5.36
N GLY A 77 -7.66 -7.30 -5.70
CA GLY A 77 -6.90 -6.19 -5.12
C GLY A 77 -7.58 -5.64 -3.86
N ILE A 78 -6.85 -5.54 -2.75
CA ILE A 78 -7.33 -4.89 -1.53
C ILE A 78 -6.69 -3.51 -1.43
N ILE A 79 -7.50 -2.46 -1.53
CA ILE A 79 -7.07 -1.08 -1.50
C ILE A 79 -7.64 -0.33 -0.30
N GLY A 80 -6.96 0.72 0.12
CA GLY A 80 -7.38 1.56 1.25
C GLY A 80 -6.20 2.34 1.82
N ARG A 81 -6.48 3.41 2.54
CA ARG A 81 -5.45 4.25 3.20
C ARG A 81 -4.70 3.49 4.29
N ASN A 82 -3.60 4.07 4.78
CA ASN A 82 -2.89 3.54 5.95
C ASN A 82 -3.84 3.53 7.16
N GLY A 83 -3.88 2.39 7.88
CA GLY A 83 -4.81 2.20 8.99
C GLY A 83 -6.22 1.72 8.59
N ALA A 84 -6.55 1.56 7.32
CA ALA A 84 -7.85 1.06 6.86
C ALA A 84 -8.17 -0.39 7.26
N GLY A 85 -7.18 -1.15 7.77
CA GLY A 85 -7.37 -2.55 8.19
C GLY A 85 -6.80 -3.60 7.24
N LYS A 86 -6.16 -3.20 6.12
CA LYS A 86 -5.60 -4.13 5.11
C LYS A 86 -4.71 -5.21 5.71
N SER A 87 -3.63 -4.82 6.38
CA SER A 87 -2.68 -5.76 6.98
C SER A 87 -3.31 -6.64 8.08
N THR A 88 -4.31 -6.12 8.80
CA THR A 88 -5.05 -6.92 9.78
C THR A 88 -5.88 -8.00 9.10
N LEU A 89 -6.56 -7.65 8.00
CA LEU A 89 -7.33 -8.61 7.21
C LEU A 89 -6.42 -9.71 6.65
N LEU A 90 -5.27 -9.34 6.08
CA LEU A 90 -4.29 -10.32 5.56
C LEU A 90 -3.77 -11.24 6.67
N LYS A 91 -3.40 -10.71 7.85
CA LYS A 91 -2.94 -11.52 8.99
C LYS A 91 -3.99 -12.52 9.47
N ILE A 92 -5.27 -12.19 9.38
CA ILE A 92 -6.35 -13.12 9.74
C ILE A 92 -6.52 -14.18 8.65
N LEU A 93 -6.52 -13.80 7.38
CA LEU A 93 -6.60 -14.74 6.25
C LEU A 93 -5.41 -15.71 6.22
N SER A 94 -4.20 -15.23 6.58
CA SER A 94 -2.98 -16.05 6.70
C SER A 94 -2.92 -16.87 8.00
N ARG A 95 -3.95 -16.79 8.87
CA ARG A 95 -4.00 -17.47 10.17
C ARG A 95 -2.91 -17.05 11.16
N VAL A 96 -2.26 -15.90 10.96
CA VAL A 96 -1.28 -15.31 11.89
C VAL A 96 -1.98 -14.76 13.14
N THR A 97 -3.21 -14.28 13.00
CA THR A 97 -4.04 -13.83 14.14
C THR A 97 -5.49 -14.28 13.97
N SER A 98 -6.16 -14.54 15.09
CA SER A 98 -7.57 -14.94 15.08
C SER A 98 -8.48 -13.71 15.03
N PRO A 99 -9.66 -13.78 14.41
CA PRO A 99 -10.67 -12.75 14.49
C PRO A 99 -11.22 -12.63 15.92
N THR A 100 -11.76 -11.45 16.27
CA THR A 100 -12.50 -11.26 17.53
C THR A 100 -13.94 -11.78 17.41
N ARG A 101 -14.54 -11.62 16.22
CA ARG A 101 -15.87 -12.14 15.86
C ARG A 101 -15.89 -12.56 14.40
N GLY A 102 -16.92 -13.35 14.05
CA GLY A 102 -17.14 -13.81 12.68
C GLY A 102 -16.39 -15.10 12.35
N ARG A 103 -16.50 -15.53 11.09
CA ARG A 103 -15.93 -16.78 10.59
C ARG A 103 -15.32 -16.58 9.23
N ILE A 104 -14.27 -17.36 8.96
CA ILE A 104 -13.62 -17.43 7.66
C ILE A 104 -13.58 -18.88 7.23
N HIS A 105 -14.00 -19.14 6.01
CA HIS A 105 -13.85 -20.41 5.33
C HIS A 105 -12.84 -20.24 4.18
N LEU A 106 -11.80 -21.07 4.19
CA LEU A 106 -10.74 -21.08 3.18
C LEU A 106 -10.68 -22.48 2.59
N LYS A 107 -10.80 -22.58 1.27
CA LYS A 107 -10.73 -23.84 0.53
C LYS A 107 -9.35 -24.01 -0.07
N GLY A 108 -8.57 -24.96 0.46
CA GLY A 108 -7.21 -25.24 0.03
C GLY A 108 -6.13 -24.64 0.94
N ARG A 109 -4.86 -24.74 0.47
CA ARG A 109 -3.69 -24.23 1.17
C ARG A 109 -3.53 -22.73 0.93
N VAL A 110 -3.24 -21.99 1.99
CA VAL A 110 -2.93 -20.56 1.92
C VAL A 110 -1.43 -20.38 2.03
N ALA A 111 -0.84 -19.73 1.03
CA ALA A 111 0.52 -19.21 1.10
C ALA A 111 0.48 -17.69 1.27
N SER A 112 1.35 -17.17 2.11
CA SER A 112 1.41 -15.73 2.39
C SER A 112 2.82 -15.21 2.19
N LEU A 113 2.94 -14.15 1.41
CA LEU A 113 4.17 -13.39 1.21
C LEU A 113 4.32 -12.22 2.20
N LEU A 114 3.52 -12.19 3.27
CA LEU A 114 3.56 -11.12 4.30
C LEU A 114 4.91 -11.03 5.01
N GLU A 115 5.60 -12.14 5.14
CA GLU A 115 6.83 -12.27 5.92
C GLU A 115 7.93 -12.94 5.08
N VAL A 116 8.23 -12.37 3.90
CA VAL A 116 9.27 -12.88 3.00
C VAL A 116 10.63 -12.90 3.72
N GLY A 117 11.25 -14.08 3.75
CA GLY A 117 12.54 -14.30 4.42
C GLY A 117 12.44 -14.65 5.90
N THR A 118 11.25 -14.65 6.51
CA THR A 118 11.07 -15.18 7.86
C THR A 118 11.42 -16.67 7.87
N GLY A 119 12.31 -17.06 8.80
CA GLY A 119 12.79 -18.44 8.91
C GLY A 119 14.09 -18.72 8.17
N PHE A 120 14.69 -17.76 7.48
CA PHE A 120 16.06 -17.94 6.98
C PHE A 120 17.06 -17.98 8.16
N HIS A 121 17.94 -18.96 8.14
CA HIS A 121 18.99 -19.09 9.14
C HIS A 121 20.29 -18.51 8.58
N PRO A 122 20.94 -17.56 9.27
CA PRO A 122 22.09 -16.83 8.75
C PRO A 122 23.32 -17.72 8.48
N GLU A 123 23.49 -18.80 9.23
CA GLU A 123 24.62 -19.71 9.09
C GLU A 123 24.43 -20.76 7.99
N LEU A 124 23.21 -20.98 7.51
CA LEU A 124 22.92 -21.90 6.44
C LEU A 124 23.20 -21.26 5.07
N THR A 125 23.55 -22.09 4.10
CA THR A 125 23.73 -21.70 2.70
C THR A 125 22.40 -21.28 2.08
N GLY A 126 22.45 -20.60 0.92
CA GLY A 126 21.25 -20.28 0.16
C GLY A 126 20.41 -21.52 -0.15
N LYS A 127 21.06 -22.61 -0.58
CA LYS A 127 20.40 -23.87 -0.88
C LYS A 127 19.70 -24.48 0.34
N GLU A 128 20.36 -24.53 1.48
CA GLU A 128 19.78 -25.05 2.73
C GLU A 128 18.62 -24.17 3.20
N ASN A 129 18.70 -22.86 3.03
CA ASN A 129 17.61 -21.93 3.33
C ASN A 129 16.41 -22.11 2.39
N ILE A 130 16.60 -22.49 1.12
CA ILE A 130 15.48 -22.86 0.24
C ILE A 130 14.72 -24.04 0.84
N TYR A 131 15.40 -25.09 1.31
CA TYR A 131 14.74 -26.23 1.93
C TYR A 131 14.05 -25.85 3.27
N LEU A 132 14.74 -25.10 4.11
CA LEU A 132 14.19 -24.67 5.39
C LEU A 132 12.95 -23.79 5.21
N ASN A 133 13.07 -22.75 4.41
CA ASN A 133 11.96 -21.81 4.18
C ASN A 133 10.80 -22.45 3.41
N GLY A 134 11.12 -23.26 2.38
CA GLY A 134 10.11 -24.03 1.66
C GLY A 134 9.30 -24.94 2.59
N ALA A 135 9.97 -25.63 3.53
CA ALA A 135 9.30 -26.48 4.52
C ALA A 135 8.44 -25.65 5.49
N ILE A 136 8.93 -24.50 5.98
CA ILE A 136 8.16 -23.57 6.83
C ILE A 136 6.89 -23.08 6.11
N LEU A 137 7.00 -22.79 4.82
CA LEU A 137 5.90 -22.35 3.98
C LEU A 137 4.98 -23.51 3.52
N GLY A 138 5.25 -24.76 3.96
CA GLY A 138 4.40 -25.92 3.73
C GLY A 138 4.71 -26.75 2.50
N MET A 139 5.87 -26.53 1.82
CA MET A 139 6.33 -27.38 0.73
C MET A 139 6.84 -28.73 1.27
N ARG A 140 6.54 -29.80 0.55
CA ARG A 140 7.15 -31.12 0.80
C ARG A 140 8.54 -31.18 0.18
N LYS A 141 9.45 -31.95 0.76
CA LYS A 141 10.82 -32.10 0.23
C LYS A 141 10.85 -32.41 -1.27
N LYS A 142 10.03 -33.35 -1.74
CA LYS A 142 9.93 -33.70 -3.17
C LYS A 142 9.48 -32.52 -4.06
N GLU A 143 8.68 -31.62 -3.53
CA GLU A 143 8.22 -30.43 -4.21
C GLU A 143 9.37 -29.41 -4.32
N ILE A 144 10.14 -29.23 -3.23
CA ILE A 144 11.33 -28.38 -3.24
C ILE A 144 12.38 -28.94 -4.21
N ASP A 145 12.66 -30.24 -4.16
CA ASP A 145 13.64 -30.89 -5.05
C ASP A 145 13.29 -30.64 -6.54
N ARG A 146 12.01 -30.74 -6.90
CA ARG A 146 11.54 -30.50 -8.28
C ARG A 146 11.69 -29.05 -8.73
N LYS A 147 11.58 -28.09 -7.81
CA LYS A 147 11.58 -26.66 -8.11
C LYS A 147 12.89 -25.96 -7.80
N LEU A 148 13.86 -26.69 -7.26
CA LEU A 148 15.11 -26.12 -6.75
C LEU A 148 15.83 -25.25 -7.80
N ASP A 149 16.02 -25.80 -8.99
CA ASP A 149 16.74 -25.09 -10.06
C ASP A 149 15.96 -23.86 -10.53
N ALA A 150 14.63 -23.94 -10.64
CA ALA A 150 13.78 -22.82 -10.99
C ALA A 150 13.81 -21.70 -9.94
N ILE A 151 13.85 -22.05 -8.65
CA ILE A 151 13.96 -21.10 -7.54
C ILE A 151 15.32 -20.38 -7.61
N ILE A 152 16.41 -21.13 -7.84
CA ILE A 152 17.76 -20.58 -7.91
C ILE A 152 17.87 -19.62 -9.11
N ASP A 153 17.45 -20.04 -10.30
CA ASP A 153 17.47 -19.23 -11.52
C ASP A 153 16.63 -17.95 -11.38
N PHE A 154 15.41 -18.08 -10.83
CA PHE A 154 14.54 -16.92 -10.59
C PHE A 154 15.20 -15.90 -9.68
N SER A 155 15.84 -16.35 -8.59
CA SER A 155 16.49 -15.47 -7.60
C SER A 155 17.71 -14.73 -8.15
N GLY A 156 18.40 -15.30 -9.14
CA GLY A 156 19.65 -14.76 -9.70
C GLY A 156 20.82 -14.79 -8.73
N VAL A 157 20.80 -15.66 -7.71
CA VAL A 157 21.89 -15.82 -6.73
C VAL A 157 22.70 -17.10 -6.94
N GLU A 158 22.64 -17.70 -8.11
CA GLU A 158 23.22 -18.99 -8.47
C GLU A 158 24.70 -19.11 -8.06
N ARG A 159 25.50 -18.07 -8.37
CA ARG A 159 26.91 -18.00 -7.99
C ARG A 159 27.18 -18.15 -6.49
N TYR A 160 26.23 -17.77 -5.66
CA TYR A 160 26.39 -17.69 -4.20
C TYR A 160 25.56 -18.74 -3.46
N ILE A 161 24.92 -19.66 -4.17
CA ILE A 161 23.92 -20.57 -3.60
C ILE A 161 24.46 -21.45 -2.46
N ASP A 162 25.74 -21.83 -2.53
CA ASP A 162 26.44 -22.63 -1.52
C ASP A 162 27.14 -21.76 -0.46
N THR A 163 26.92 -20.45 -0.46
CA THR A 163 27.45 -19.51 0.54
C THR A 163 26.43 -19.25 1.65
N PRO A 164 26.83 -19.17 2.93
CA PRO A 164 25.95 -18.79 4.04
C PRO A 164 25.28 -17.44 3.80
N VAL A 165 23.95 -17.36 4.05
CA VAL A 165 23.16 -16.16 3.72
C VAL A 165 23.53 -14.93 4.54
N ARG A 166 24.22 -15.05 5.66
CA ARG A 166 24.81 -13.92 6.39
C ARG A 166 25.78 -13.08 5.54
N ARG A 167 26.31 -13.66 4.45
CA ARG A 167 27.22 -12.99 3.51
C ARG A 167 26.48 -12.41 2.30
N TYR A 168 25.16 -12.59 2.22
CA TYR A 168 24.36 -12.02 1.14
C TYR A 168 24.17 -10.52 1.36
N SER A 169 24.06 -9.78 0.26
CA SER A 169 23.50 -8.44 0.34
C SER A 169 22.02 -8.51 0.70
N SER A 170 21.45 -7.40 1.21
CA SER A 170 20.02 -7.33 1.50
C SER A 170 19.16 -7.67 0.27
N GLY A 171 19.59 -7.22 -0.92
CA GLY A 171 18.91 -7.53 -2.17
C GLY A 171 18.95 -9.03 -2.51
N MET A 172 20.11 -9.69 -2.40
CA MET A 172 20.23 -11.15 -2.62
C MET A 172 19.35 -11.95 -1.66
N TYR A 173 19.35 -11.56 -0.39
CA TYR A 173 18.54 -12.19 0.64
C TYR A 173 17.05 -12.16 0.29
N VAL A 174 16.54 -10.99 -0.06
CA VAL A 174 15.13 -10.82 -0.37
C VAL A 174 14.75 -11.47 -1.69
N ARG A 175 15.63 -11.42 -2.71
CA ARG A 175 15.42 -12.10 -3.99
C ARG A 175 15.28 -13.61 -3.81
N LEU A 176 16.15 -14.24 -2.99
CA LEU A 176 16.06 -15.67 -2.71
C LEU A 176 14.79 -16.03 -1.94
N ALA A 177 14.46 -15.27 -0.91
CA ALA A 177 13.28 -15.49 -0.10
C ALA A 177 11.99 -15.36 -0.94
N PHE A 178 11.92 -14.34 -1.80
CA PHE A 178 10.80 -14.19 -2.73
C PHE A 178 10.73 -15.31 -3.75
N ALA A 179 11.87 -15.77 -4.28
CA ALA A 179 11.92 -16.88 -5.23
C ALA A 179 11.30 -18.15 -4.65
N VAL A 180 11.62 -18.50 -3.39
CA VAL A 180 10.99 -19.64 -2.70
C VAL A 180 9.47 -19.44 -2.64
N ALA A 181 9.04 -18.29 -2.18
CA ALA A 181 7.64 -18.00 -1.96
C ALA A 181 6.81 -17.94 -3.27
N ALA A 182 7.40 -17.43 -4.36
CA ALA A 182 6.75 -17.37 -5.68
C ALA A 182 6.58 -18.74 -6.34
N HIS A 183 7.34 -19.76 -5.89
CA HIS A 183 7.24 -21.12 -6.38
C HIS A 183 6.43 -22.06 -5.49
N LEU A 184 5.76 -21.54 -4.46
CA LEU A 184 4.82 -22.33 -3.66
C LEU A 184 3.65 -22.85 -4.52
N GLU A 185 3.23 -24.07 -4.27
CA GLU A 185 2.01 -24.64 -4.85
C GLU A 185 0.87 -24.49 -3.83
N SER A 186 0.17 -23.37 -3.88
CA SER A 186 -0.99 -23.08 -3.03
C SER A 186 -2.18 -22.71 -3.87
N GLU A 187 -3.35 -23.06 -3.42
CA GLU A 187 -4.63 -22.71 -4.06
C GLU A 187 -4.97 -21.23 -3.83
N ILE A 188 -4.52 -20.68 -2.70
CA ILE A 188 -4.70 -19.27 -2.32
C ILE A 188 -3.33 -18.65 -2.04
N LEU A 189 -3.03 -17.54 -2.72
CA LEU A 189 -1.79 -16.78 -2.54
C LEU A 189 -2.12 -15.37 -2.03
N ILE A 190 -1.52 -14.98 -0.91
CA ILE A 190 -1.65 -13.64 -0.32
C ILE A 190 -0.34 -12.89 -0.52
N VAL A 191 -0.43 -11.76 -1.20
CA VAL A 191 0.71 -10.91 -1.58
C VAL A 191 0.53 -9.52 -0.97
N ASP A 192 1.48 -9.10 -0.13
CA ASP A 192 1.55 -7.73 0.39
C ASP A 192 2.62 -6.94 -0.37
N GLU A 193 2.75 -5.67 -0.16
CA GLU A 193 3.65 -4.67 -0.75
C GLU A 193 5.08 -5.13 -1.09
N VAL A 194 5.44 -6.35 -0.74
CA VAL A 194 6.75 -6.99 -0.95
C VAL A 194 7.17 -7.05 -2.43
N LEU A 195 6.26 -6.79 -3.39
CA LEU A 195 6.60 -6.70 -4.82
C LEU A 195 7.51 -5.49 -5.17
N ALA A 196 7.64 -4.52 -4.26
CA ALA A 196 8.51 -3.36 -4.43
C ALA A 196 9.99 -3.64 -4.07
N VAL A 197 10.35 -4.89 -3.78
CA VAL A 197 11.68 -5.28 -3.31
C VAL A 197 12.59 -5.67 -4.47
N GLY A 198 13.86 -5.30 -4.36
CA GLY A 198 14.87 -5.54 -5.39
C GLY A 198 14.99 -4.41 -6.41
N ASP A 199 15.74 -4.65 -7.47
CA ASP A 199 15.85 -3.69 -8.57
C ASP A 199 14.67 -3.80 -9.54
N ALA A 200 14.56 -2.84 -10.46
CA ALA A 200 13.45 -2.74 -11.42
C ALA A 200 13.31 -4.00 -12.29
N GLU A 201 14.43 -4.68 -12.61
CA GLU A 201 14.41 -5.91 -13.38
C GLU A 201 13.79 -7.06 -12.60
N PHE A 202 14.16 -7.21 -11.34
CA PHE A 202 13.61 -8.24 -10.47
C PHE A 202 12.13 -7.99 -10.16
N GLN A 203 11.74 -6.73 -9.93
CA GLN A 203 10.32 -6.35 -9.78
C GLN A 203 9.49 -6.76 -11.00
N LYS A 204 10.02 -6.54 -12.22
CA LYS A 204 9.35 -6.97 -13.45
C LYS A 204 9.23 -8.51 -13.54
N LYS A 205 10.26 -9.25 -13.14
CA LYS A 205 10.19 -10.73 -13.03
C LYS A 205 9.12 -11.16 -12.03
N CYS A 206 9.05 -10.52 -10.87
CA CYS A 206 8.03 -10.80 -9.83
C CYS A 206 6.61 -10.57 -10.36
N LEU A 207 6.36 -9.42 -11.00
CA LEU A 207 5.05 -9.10 -11.60
C LEU A 207 4.68 -10.11 -12.69
N GLY A 208 5.64 -10.48 -13.56
CA GLY A 208 5.45 -11.51 -14.59
C GLY A 208 5.05 -12.86 -13.99
N LYS A 209 5.75 -13.31 -12.93
CA LYS A 209 5.42 -14.55 -12.23
C LYS A 209 4.05 -14.52 -11.56
N MET A 210 3.69 -13.39 -10.94
CA MET A 210 2.36 -13.23 -10.34
C MET A 210 1.23 -13.27 -11.38
N ASN A 211 1.46 -12.70 -12.55
CA ASN A 211 0.51 -12.76 -13.66
C ASN A 211 0.34 -14.19 -14.21
N GLU A 212 1.45 -14.94 -14.31
CA GLU A 212 1.44 -16.36 -14.68
C GLU A 212 0.63 -17.18 -13.66
N VAL A 213 0.89 -17.00 -12.36
CA VAL A 213 0.21 -17.70 -11.26
C VAL A 213 -1.29 -17.38 -11.25
N SER A 214 -1.65 -16.11 -11.44
CA SER A 214 -3.04 -15.67 -11.40
C SER A 214 -3.84 -16.11 -12.65
N LYS A 215 -3.31 -15.87 -13.86
CA LYS A 215 -4.04 -16.11 -15.11
C LYS A 215 -3.75 -17.48 -15.73
N GLY A 216 -2.52 -18.00 -15.57
CA GLY A 216 -2.10 -19.25 -16.18
C GLY A 216 -2.42 -20.50 -15.35
N GLU A 217 -2.21 -20.42 -14.04
CA GLU A 217 -2.40 -21.56 -13.14
C GLU A 217 -3.78 -21.56 -12.45
N GLY A 218 -4.59 -20.50 -12.66
CA GLY A 218 -5.95 -20.40 -12.11
C GLY A 218 -6.01 -20.35 -10.58
N ARG A 219 -4.96 -19.86 -9.93
CA ARG A 219 -4.92 -19.71 -8.47
C ARG A 219 -5.67 -18.47 -8.02
N THR A 220 -6.23 -18.54 -6.83
CA THR A 220 -6.84 -17.36 -6.18
C THR A 220 -5.75 -16.50 -5.57
N VAL A 221 -5.67 -15.23 -5.97
CA VAL A 221 -4.63 -14.32 -5.49
C VAL A 221 -5.25 -13.09 -4.83
N LEU A 222 -4.79 -12.78 -3.61
CA LEU A 222 -5.12 -11.52 -2.93
C LEU A 222 -3.90 -10.61 -2.96
N PHE A 223 -4.07 -9.47 -3.59
CA PHE A 223 -3.04 -8.44 -3.70
C PHE A 223 -3.34 -7.26 -2.79
N VAL A 224 -2.34 -6.86 -1.98
CA VAL A 224 -2.33 -5.56 -1.30
C VAL A 224 -1.15 -4.76 -1.81
N SER A 225 -1.41 -3.61 -2.35
CA SER A 225 -0.36 -2.70 -2.80
C SER A 225 -0.84 -1.25 -2.71
N HIS A 226 0.10 -0.35 -2.50
CA HIS A 226 -0.13 1.09 -2.68
C HIS A 226 -0.02 1.49 -4.15
N ASN A 227 0.54 0.65 -5.00
CA ASN A 227 0.65 0.90 -6.44
C ASN A 227 -0.64 0.45 -7.15
N LEU A 228 -1.52 1.39 -7.42
CA LEU A 228 -2.78 1.14 -8.10
C LEU A 228 -2.59 0.60 -9.53
N SER A 229 -1.50 0.99 -10.22
CA SER A 229 -1.19 0.46 -11.56
C SER A 229 -0.98 -1.05 -11.52
N SER A 230 -0.17 -1.53 -10.59
CA SER A 230 0.08 -2.97 -10.42
C SER A 230 -1.19 -3.73 -10.06
N ILE A 231 -2.03 -3.15 -9.19
CA ILE A 231 -3.34 -3.74 -8.82
C ILE A 231 -4.26 -3.83 -10.04
N MET A 232 -4.34 -2.78 -10.86
CA MET A 232 -5.20 -2.78 -12.05
C MET A 232 -4.71 -3.74 -13.16
N GLU A 233 -3.39 -3.95 -13.24
CA GLU A 233 -2.80 -4.89 -14.19
C GLU A 233 -3.03 -6.35 -13.81
N LEU A 234 -2.92 -6.64 -12.50
CA LEU A 234 -2.95 -8.00 -11.96
C LEU A 234 -4.34 -8.48 -11.53
N CYS A 235 -5.23 -7.57 -11.13
CA CYS A 235 -6.50 -7.91 -10.50
C CYS A 235 -7.70 -7.61 -11.39
N SER A 236 -8.67 -8.51 -11.41
CA SER A 236 -9.98 -8.31 -12.05
C SER A 236 -11.04 -7.75 -11.11
N LYS A 237 -10.93 -8.10 -9.83
CA LYS A 237 -11.85 -7.68 -8.77
C LYS A 237 -11.08 -6.87 -7.70
N GLY A 238 -11.80 -6.11 -6.88
CA GLY A 238 -11.19 -5.33 -5.82
C GLY A 238 -12.10 -5.16 -4.60
N ILE A 239 -11.47 -4.90 -3.46
CA ILE A 239 -12.13 -4.58 -2.19
C ILE A 239 -11.52 -3.27 -1.68
N TYR A 240 -12.35 -2.24 -1.49
CA TYR A 240 -11.94 -0.97 -0.92
C TYR A 240 -12.31 -0.91 0.56
N LEU A 241 -11.30 -0.79 1.41
CA LEU A 241 -11.45 -0.69 2.86
C LEU A 241 -11.31 0.77 3.33
N VAL A 242 -12.24 1.19 4.19
CA VAL A 242 -12.23 2.49 4.87
C VAL A 242 -12.56 2.27 6.35
N ASN A 243 -11.66 2.69 7.24
CA ASN A 243 -11.85 2.62 8.70
C ASN A 243 -12.36 1.23 9.17
N GLY A 244 -11.75 0.17 8.65
CA GLY A 244 -12.08 -1.20 9.01
C GLY A 244 -13.37 -1.75 8.41
N LYS A 245 -14.02 -1.07 7.48
CA LYS A 245 -15.23 -1.53 6.77
C LYS A 245 -15.02 -1.61 5.27
N ILE A 246 -15.78 -2.47 4.59
CA ILE A 246 -15.81 -2.49 3.12
C ILE A 246 -16.67 -1.32 2.63
N ALA A 247 -16.05 -0.40 1.92
CA ALA A 247 -16.73 0.73 1.28
C ALA A 247 -17.21 0.39 -0.14
N ARG A 248 -16.47 -0.48 -0.85
CA ARG A 248 -16.82 -0.97 -2.18
C ARG A 248 -16.20 -2.35 -2.41
N ASN A 249 -16.93 -3.22 -3.09
CA ASN A 249 -16.48 -4.53 -3.55
C ASN A 249 -17.01 -4.73 -4.99
N GLY A 250 -16.21 -5.31 -5.88
CA GLY A 250 -16.61 -5.56 -7.25
C GLY A 250 -15.48 -5.46 -8.26
N HIS A 251 -15.79 -5.04 -9.49
CA HIS A 251 -14.80 -4.90 -10.55
C HIS A 251 -13.73 -3.88 -10.17
N ILE A 252 -12.45 -4.19 -10.47
CA ILE A 252 -11.31 -3.39 -9.99
C ILE A 252 -11.39 -1.92 -10.41
N GLN A 253 -11.83 -1.63 -11.63
CA GLN A 253 -11.97 -0.26 -12.14
C GLN A 253 -12.95 0.58 -11.31
N ASP A 254 -14.10 0.00 -10.94
CA ASP A 254 -15.11 0.66 -10.11
C ASP A 254 -14.60 0.90 -8.69
N VAL A 255 -13.83 -0.05 -8.17
CA VAL A 255 -13.24 0.02 -6.84
C VAL A 255 -12.18 1.10 -6.78
N VAL A 256 -11.28 1.16 -7.77
CA VAL A 256 -10.26 2.22 -7.89
C VAL A 256 -10.91 3.59 -8.09
N LYS A 257 -11.94 3.69 -8.93
CA LYS A 257 -12.71 4.93 -9.10
C LYS A 257 -13.32 5.41 -7.77
N SER A 258 -13.96 4.50 -7.02
CA SER A 258 -14.55 4.82 -5.72
C SER A 258 -13.49 5.22 -4.68
N TYR A 259 -12.29 4.63 -4.73
CA TYR A 259 -11.16 5.03 -3.91
C TYR A 259 -10.70 6.45 -4.24
N ALA A 260 -10.58 6.78 -5.52
CA ALA A 260 -10.19 8.09 -5.99
C ALA A 260 -11.24 9.18 -5.64
N GLU A 261 -12.54 8.89 -5.79
CA GLU A 261 -13.64 9.84 -5.52
C GLU A 261 -13.83 10.13 -4.02
N LYS A 262 -13.79 9.11 -3.17
CA LYS A 262 -13.99 9.26 -1.71
C LYS A 262 -12.78 9.82 -0.97
N GLY A 263 -11.63 9.76 -1.62
CA GLY A 263 -10.37 10.21 -1.06
C GLY A 263 -10.05 11.69 -1.32
N GLN A 264 -10.97 12.50 -1.88
CA GLN A 264 -10.69 13.92 -2.13
C GLN A 264 -10.35 14.61 -0.82
N ASN A 265 -9.08 14.86 -0.64
CA ASN A 265 -8.52 15.60 0.47
C ASN A 265 -7.45 16.53 -0.11
N ASN A 266 -7.82 17.77 -0.29
CA ASN A 266 -6.93 18.79 -0.83
C ASN A 266 -6.01 19.41 0.23
N GLU A 267 -6.06 18.91 1.47
CA GLU A 267 -5.24 19.35 2.59
C GLU A 267 -4.70 18.14 3.34
N ALA A 268 -3.46 18.21 3.81
CA ALA A 268 -2.85 17.23 4.71
C ALA A 268 -2.27 17.97 5.91
N TYR A 269 -2.44 17.41 7.11
CA TYR A 269 -1.96 17.96 8.37
C TYR A 269 -0.87 17.06 8.93
N PHE A 270 0.12 17.68 9.59
CA PHE A 270 1.30 17.00 10.08
C PHE A 270 1.63 17.46 11.51
N ASP A 271 2.21 16.58 12.30
CA ASP A 271 2.51 16.87 13.71
C ASP A 271 3.86 17.57 13.91
N LYS A 272 4.77 17.46 12.93
CA LYS A 272 6.14 17.98 13.02
C LYS A 272 6.58 18.64 11.72
N HIS A 273 7.32 19.75 11.85
CA HIS A 273 7.94 20.51 10.77
C HIS A 273 6.97 21.21 9.81
N LEU A 274 5.88 20.60 9.45
CA LEU A 274 4.75 21.17 8.73
C LEU A 274 3.50 21.17 9.61
N GLU A 275 2.71 22.25 9.55
CA GLU A 275 1.36 22.28 10.15
C GLU A 275 0.36 21.72 9.15
N TYR A 276 0.40 22.18 7.92
CA TYR A 276 -0.43 21.67 6.83
C TYR A 276 0.22 21.87 5.46
N VAL A 277 -0.24 21.10 4.50
CA VAL A 277 -0.08 21.36 3.07
C VAL A 277 -1.47 21.38 2.44
N LYS A 278 -1.77 22.42 1.69
CA LYS A 278 -3.02 22.58 0.94
C LYS A 278 -2.71 22.68 -0.55
N VAL A 279 -3.51 22.02 -1.37
CA VAL A 279 -3.44 22.06 -2.82
C VAL A 279 -4.76 22.58 -3.37
N SER A 280 -4.71 23.58 -4.22
CA SER A 280 -5.90 24.15 -4.86
C SER A 280 -5.70 24.34 -6.34
N GLN A 281 -6.79 24.24 -7.09
CA GLN A 281 -6.82 24.61 -8.50
C GLN A 281 -7.30 26.06 -8.61
N GLU A 282 -6.49 26.91 -9.24
CA GLU A 282 -6.81 28.31 -9.54
C GLU A 282 -6.80 28.50 -11.06
N GLY A 283 -7.99 28.40 -11.67
CA GLY A 283 -8.13 28.41 -13.13
C GLY A 283 -7.37 27.24 -13.78
N SER A 284 -6.34 27.54 -14.57
CA SER A 284 -5.48 26.53 -15.22
C SER A 284 -4.21 26.22 -14.46
N THR A 285 -4.04 26.71 -13.25
CA THR A 285 -2.84 26.48 -12.41
C THR A 285 -3.18 25.67 -11.18
N ILE A 286 -2.18 24.97 -10.64
CA ILE A 286 -2.28 24.25 -9.39
C ILE A 286 -1.37 24.93 -8.38
N VAL A 287 -1.93 25.32 -7.25
CA VAL A 287 -1.22 26.01 -6.19
C VAL A 287 -1.04 25.08 -5.00
N PHE A 288 0.19 24.93 -4.56
CA PHE A 288 0.60 24.24 -3.35
C PHE A 288 0.95 25.27 -2.29
N GLU A 289 0.36 25.19 -1.12
CA GLU A 289 0.67 26.02 0.02
C GLU A 289 1.00 25.15 1.21
N ALA A 290 2.19 25.32 1.77
CA ALA A 290 2.66 24.61 2.94
C ALA A 290 2.98 25.58 4.05
N ARG A 291 2.41 25.38 5.24
CA ARG A 291 2.75 26.12 6.45
C ARG A 291 3.69 25.29 7.30
N TYR A 292 4.86 25.83 7.58
CA TYR A 292 5.86 25.16 8.41
C TYR A 292 5.99 25.78 9.79
N ASN A 293 6.32 24.93 10.76
CA ASN A 293 6.63 25.30 12.13
C ASN A 293 7.70 24.32 12.65
N THR A 294 8.92 24.85 12.83
CA THR A 294 10.11 24.04 13.15
C THR A 294 10.76 24.53 14.44
N ASP A 295 11.41 23.62 15.16
CA ASP A 295 12.11 23.94 16.40
C ASP A 295 13.37 24.78 16.17
N MET A 296 13.99 24.65 14.98
CA MET A 296 15.18 25.39 14.58
C MET A 296 14.88 26.28 13.37
N PRO A 297 15.51 27.47 13.28
CA PRO A 297 15.36 28.33 12.13
C PRO A 297 15.82 27.64 10.84
N LEU A 298 15.02 27.73 9.79
CA LEU A 298 15.37 27.26 8.45
C LEU A 298 15.90 28.39 7.60
N ASP A 299 17.08 28.20 6.99
CA ASP A 299 17.64 29.15 6.06
C ASP A 299 16.81 29.24 4.78
N ILE A 300 16.51 28.11 4.19
CA ILE A 300 15.77 28.00 2.92
C ILE A 300 14.77 26.86 3.04
N PRO A 301 13.52 27.12 3.51
CA PRO A 301 12.48 26.09 3.54
C PRO A 301 12.09 25.71 2.10
N GLN A 302 12.14 24.42 1.80
CA GLN A 302 11.88 23.86 0.49
C GLN A 302 10.68 22.90 0.55
N LEU A 303 9.73 23.11 -0.35
CA LEU A 303 8.61 22.22 -0.59
C LEU A 303 8.80 21.55 -1.94
N GLY A 304 8.85 20.24 -1.97
CA GLY A 304 8.79 19.44 -3.18
C GLY A 304 7.46 18.67 -3.27
N PHE A 305 7.06 18.37 -4.48
CA PHE A 305 5.87 17.56 -4.74
C PHE A 305 6.09 16.59 -5.90
N LEU A 306 5.36 15.48 -5.85
CA LEU A 306 5.24 14.50 -6.92
C LEU A 306 3.76 14.26 -7.18
N ILE A 307 3.30 14.56 -8.39
CA ILE A 307 1.93 14.31 -8.85
C ILE A 307 1.90 13.00 -9.63
N LYS A 308 0.98 12.13 -9.23
CA LYS A 308 0.69 10.86 -9.91
C LYS A 308 -0.74 10.86 -10.43
N ASN A 309 -0.99 10.15 -11.53
CA ASN A 309 -2.37 9.92 -11.98
C ASN A 309 -3.10 8.92 -11.08
N ASN A 310 -4.37 8.66 -11.40
CA ASN A 310 -5.22 7.68 -10.70
C ASN A 310 -4.70 6.23 -10.77
N PHE A 311 -3.70 5.95 -11.63
CA PHE A 311 -3.03 4.66 -11.73
C PHE A 311 -1.71 4.59 -10.95
N GLY A 312 -1.35 5.65 -10.21
CA GLY A 312 -0.09 5.74 -9.47
C GLY A 312 1.13 6.05 -10.33
N ILE A 313 0.93 6.39 -11.63
CA ILE A 313 2.03 6.72 -12.54
C ILE A 313 2.47 8.16 -12.29
N PRO A 314 3.77 8.43 -12.05
CA PRO A 314 4.32 9.77 -11.93
C PRO A 314 4.09 10.60 -13.20
N ILE A 315 3.57 11.81 -13.04
CA ILE A 315 3.29 12.73 -14.14
C ILE A 315 4.21 13.96 -14.09
N VAL A 316 4.29 14.58 -12.93
CA VAL A 316 5.08 15.80 -12.69
C VAL A 316 5.68 15.72 -11.31
N ALA A 317 6.96 16.06 -11.21
CA ALA A 317 7.63 16.31 -9.94
C ALA A 317 8.42 17.61 -10.02
N SER A 318 8.42 18.36 -8.94
CA SER A 318 9.25 19.55 -8.83
C SER A 318 9.62 19.85 -7.38
N ASN A 319 10.74 20.52 -7.23
CA ASN A 319 11.17 21.18 -6.02
C ASN A 319 12.06 22.40 -6.38
N PRO A 320 12.31 23.31 -5.46
CA PRO A 320 13.11 24.53 -5.77
C PRO A 320 14.52 24.24 -6.30
N THR A 321 15.11 23.10 -5.97
CA THR A 321 16.44 22.72 -6.47
C THR A 321 16.37 22.26 -7.93
N ILE A 322 15.36 21.50 -8.30
CA ILE A 322 15.11 21.05 -9.69
C ILE A 322 14.82 22.27 -10.57
N ASP A 323 14.02 23.22 -10.07
CA ASP A 323 13.60 24.39 -10.81
C ASP A 323 14.68 25.50 -10.83
N LEU A 324 15.86 25.27 -10.24
CA LEU A 324 16.97 26.21 -10.17
C LEU A 324 16.54 27.59 -9.62
N VAL A 325 15.67 27.59 -8.61
CA VAL A 325 15.16 28.81 -8.02
C VAL A 325 16.29 29.53 -7.28
N GLU A 326 16.58 30.75 -7.68
CA GLU A 326 17.48 31.64 -6.94
C GLU A 326 16.76 32.15 -5.68
N PHE A 327 17.27 31.77 -4.54
CA PHE A 327 16.79 32.28 -3.26
C PHE A 327 17.48 33.60 -2.95
N GLY A 328 16.71 34.68 -2.93
CA GLY A 328 17.18 35.92 -2.40
C GLY A 328 17.54 35.83 -0.90
N PRO A 329 18.30 36.80 -0.34
CA PRO A 329 18.69 36.80 1.07
C PRO A 329 17.43 36.84 1.95
N LYS A 330 17.10 35.69 2.56
CA LYS A 330 15.98 35.54 3.50
C LYS A 330 16.53 35.37 4.90
N LYS A 331 15.93 36.04 5.88
CA LYS A 331 16.27 35.78 7.29
C LYS A 331 15.79 34.41 7.67
N PRO A 332 16.61 33.55 8.32
CA PRO A 332 16.19 32.27 8.85
C PRO A 332 14.98 32.43 9.77
N GLY A 333 14.02 31.53 9.66
CA GLY A 333 12.80 31.59 10.46
C GLY A 333 12.30 30.20 10.86
N THR A 334 11.68 30.13 12.02
CA THR A 334 11.07 28.88 12.53
C THR A 334 9.64 28.66 12.00
N ARG A 335 9.00 29.70 11.47
CA ARG A 335 7.63 29.67 10.96
C ARG A 335 7.51 30.43 9.66
N GLY A 336 6.64 29.93 8.78
CA GLY A 336 6.35 30.61 7.52
C GLY A 336 5.48 29.80 6.59
N ILE A 337 5.28 30.34 5.39
CA ILE A 337 4.53 29.69 4.33
C ILE A 337 5.44 29.58 3.11
N VAL A 338 5.44 28.39 2.51
CA VAL A 338 6.04 28.12 1.20
C VAL A 338 4.91 27.90 0.21
N ARG A 339 4.95 28.61 -0.92
CA ARG A 339 3.95 28.45 -1.98
C ARG A 339 4.65 28.10 -3.29
N ALA A 340 4.18 27.05 -3.94
CA ALA A 340 4.58 26.66 -5.29
C ALA A 340 3.37 26.72 -6.23
N THR A 341 3.58 27.22 -7.45
CA THR A 341 2.51 27.33 -8.45
C THR A 341 2.92 26.59 -9.71
N LEU A 342 2.26 25.48 -10.00
CA LEU A 342 2.44 24.71 -11.22
C LEU A 342 1.62 25.34 -12.36
N LYS A 343 2.30 25.99 -13.31
CA LYS A 343 1.69 26.61 -14.50
C LYS A 343 1.75 25.70 -15.73
N SER A 344 2.81 24.89 -15.83
CA SER A 344 3.06 23.96 -16.92
C SER A 344 3.83 22.73 -16.41
N PRO A 345 3.56 21.51 -16.91
CA PRO A 345 2.49 21.22 -17.86
C PRO A 345 1.11 21.35 -17.22
N LYS A 346 0.08 21.63 -18.04
CA LYS A 346 -1.32 21.59 -17.58
C LYS A 346 -1.77 20.14 -17.48
N LEU A 347 -2.32 19.77 -16.33
CA LEU A 347 -2.92 18.46 -16.14
C LEU A 347 -4.29 18.40 -16.84
N ILE A 348 -4.67 17.25 -17.34
CA ILE A 348 -6.02 17.05 -17.87
C ILE A 348 -7.03 16.84 -16.73
N ASP A 349 -8.32 16.88 -17.06
CA ASP A 349 -9.38 16.59 -16.09
C ASP A 349 -9.24 15.16 -15.55
N GLY A 350 -9.25 15.04 -14.25
CA GLY A 350 -9.06 13.74 -13.57
C GLY A 350 -8.63 13.87 -12.12
N THR A 351 -8.51 12.71 -11.49
CA THR A 351 -8.05 12.61 -10.10
C THR A 351 -6.54 12.35 -10.05
N TYR A 352 -5.86 13.09 -9.18
CA TYR A 352 -4.40 13.01 -9.00
C TYR A 352 -4.06 12.81 -7.54
N PHE A 353 -3.05 11.99 -7.30
CA PHE A 353 -2.44 11.76 -5.99
C PHE A 353 -1.16 12.55 -5.89
N ILE A 354 -0.94 13.18 -4.74
CA ILE A 354 0.18 14.06 -4.52
C ILE A 354 0.96 13.57 -3.31
N SER A 355 2.24 13.31 -3.54
CA SER A 355 3.23 13.07 -2.51
C SER A 355 3.98 14.36 -2.24
N ILE A 356 4.34 14.61 -0.98
CA ILE A 356 4.99 15.84 -0.53
C ILE A 356 6.34 15.51 0.08
N TRP A 357 7.30 16.35 -0.21
CA TRP A 357 8.59 16.40 0.44
C TRP A 357 8.79 17.79 1.05
N PHE A 358 9.33 17.85 2.27
CA PHE A 358 9.70 19.12 2.92
C PHE A 358 11.08 19.01 3.56
N GLY A 359 11.89 20.05 3.37
CA GLY A 359 13.24 20.11 3.90
C GLY A 359 13.81 21.52 3.91
N SER A 360 15.11 21.62 4.20
CA SER A 360 15.87 22.85 4.09
C SER A 360 17.27 22.54 3.57
N SER A 361 17.70 23.26 2.54
CA SER A 361 19.00 23.05 1.89
C SER A 361 19.18 21.59 1.42
N PHE A 362 20.02 20.80 2.10
CA PHE A 362 20.26 19.39 1.81
C PHE A 362 19.66 18.43 2.84
N GLN A 363 18.89 18.94 3.80
CA GLN A 363 18.31 18.15 4.87
C GLN A 363 16.83 17.90 4.61
N GLU A 364 16.45 16.62 4.60
CA GLU A 364 15.08 16.16 4.50
C GLU A 364 14.47 16.02 5.90
N TYR A 365 13.29 16.61 6.11
CA TYR A 365 12.56 16.57 7.37
C TYR A 365 11.30 15.70 7.30
N LEU A 366 10.63 15.70 6.14
CA LEU A 366 9.37 14.99 5.95
C LEU A 366 9.24 14.50 4.51
N VAL A 367 8.84 13.24 4.36
CA VAL A 367 8.37 12.67 3.09
C VAL A 367 7.06 11.93 3.35
N GLU A 368 6.01 12.36 2.68
CA GLU A 368 4.72 11.70 2.76
C GLU A 368 4.18 11.37 1.37
N HIS A 369 3.91 10.07 1.18
CA HIS A 369 3.45 9.56 -0.10
C HIS A 369 1.93 9.60 -0.21
N ASP A 370 1.43 10.11 -1.36
CA ASP A 370 0.02 10.10 -1.74
C ASP A 370 -0.91 10.66 -0.63
N CYS A 371 -0.40 11.66 0.12
CA CYS A 371 -1.08 12.25 1.27
C CYS A 371 -2.22 13.20 0.88
N ILE A 372 -2.19 13.74 -0.34
CA ILE A 372 -3.22 14.63 -0.88
C ILE A 372 -3.80 14.01 -2.16
N ASN A 373 -5.11 14.18 -2.34
CA ASN A 373 -5.84 13.72 -3.51
C ASN A 373 -6.75 14.85 -4.01
N ILE A 374 -6.50 15.30 -5.25
CA ILE A 374 -7.27 16.39 -5.87
C ILE A 374 -7.95 15.92 -7.15
N ASN A 375 -9.09 16.52 -7.44
CA ASN A 375 -9.78 16.36 -8.72
C ASN A 375 -9.63 17.64 -9.54
N ILE A 376 -8.93 17.56 -10.67
CA ILE A 376 -8.73 18.65 -11.61
C ILE A 376 -9.90 18.66 -12.59
N GLN A 377 -10.46 19.84 -12.83
CA GLN A 377 -11.62 20.01 -13.74
C GLN A 377 -11.47 21.26 -14.59
N GLY A 378 -12.11 21.25 -15.77
CA GLY A 378 -12.18 22.40 -16.66
C GLY A 378 -10.90 22.74 -17.40
N MET A 379 -9.91 21.83 -17.41
CA MET A 379 -8.67 22.01 -18.18
C MET A 379 -8.85 21.63 -19.65
N THR A 380 -9.82 20.76 -19.94
CA THR A 380 -10.13 20.30 -21.29
C THR A 380 -11.46 20.85 -21.76
N ASN A 381 -11.44 21.71 -22.78
CA ASN A 381 -12.64 22.31 -23.36
C ASN A 381 -13.40 21.40 -24.34
N GLN A 382 -13.08 20.09 -24.47
CA GLN A 382 -13.63 19.27 -25.56
C GLN A 382 -14.27 17.98 -25.09
N LYS A 383 -15.53 17.79 -25.51
CA LYS A 383 -16.34 16.58 -25.40
C LYS A 383 -15.77 15.32 -26.11
N GLN A 384 -14.68 15.46 -26.86
CA GLN A 384 -14.09 14.40 -27.71
C GLN A 384 -12.75 13.87 -27.18
N TYR A 385 -12.33 14.27 -26.01
CA TYR A 385 -11.06 13.86 -25.45
C TYR A 385 -11.16 12.49 -24.78
N ASN A 386 -10.37 11.52 -25.27
CA ASN A 386 -10.21 10.22 -24.58
C ASN A 386 -8.90 10.23 -23.78
N PRO A 387 -8.94 10.26 -22.44
CA PRO A 387 -7.74 10.30 -21.59
C PRO A 387 -6.79 9.13 -21.83
N ASN A 388 -7.30 7.97 -22.22
CA ASN A 388 -6.52 6.77 -22.47
C ASN A 388 -5.66 6.83 -23.74
N SER A 389 -5.98 7.73 -24.69
CA SER A 389 -5.26 7.85 -25.96
C SER A 389 -4.30 9.04 -26.03
N VAL A 390 -4.41 10.02 -25.15
CA VAL A 390 -3.68 11.31 -25.27
C VAL A 390 -2.72 11.58 -24.12
N GLY A 391 -2.78 10.79 -23.05
CA GLY A 391 -1.93 10.98 -21.85
C GLY A 391 -2.55 11.90 -20.81
N ASN A 392 -1.77 12.26 -19.77
CA ASN A 392 -2.26 12.94 -18.57
C ASN A 392 -1.92 14.43 -18.54
N VAL A 393 -1.25 14.95 -19.55
CA VAL A 393 -0.83 16.36 -19.64
C VAL A 393 -1.18 16.96 -20.99
N LEU A 394 -1.48 18.24 -21.00
CA LEU A 394 -1.66 19.01 -22.22
C LEU A 394 -0.31 19.63 -22.60
N PRO A 395 0.29 19.24 -23.73
CA PRO A 395 1.51 19.85 -24.22
C PRO A 395 1.22 21.28 -24.71
N ASP A 396 2.21 22.14 -24.55
CA ASP A 396 2.20 23.48 -25.17
C ASP A 396 2.87 23.36 -26.55
N CYS A 397 2.05 23.09 -27.60
CA CYS A 397 2.53 22.90 -28.97
C CYS A 397 2.08 24.05 -29.86
N LYS A 398 3.01 24.63 -30.61
CA LYS A 398 2.70 25.56 -31.70
C LYS A 398 2.58 24.77 -33.01
N TRP A 399 1.43 24.88 -33.66
CA TRP A 399 1.16 24.24 -34.97
C TRP A 399 1.31 25.28 -36.07
N GLU A 400 2.10 24.99 -37.06
CA GLU A 400 2.25 25.79 -38.27
C GLU A 400 1.90 24.93 -39.47
N PHE A 401 0.97 25.40 -40.32
CA PHE A 401 0.63 24.77 -41.58
C PHE A 401 1.39 25.53 -42.66
N ILE A 402 2.28 24.82 -43.34
CA ILE A 402 3.11 25.39 -44.43
C ILE A 402 2.60 24.80 -45.69
N ASP A 403 2.00 25.64 -46.56
CA ASP A 403 1.61 25.24 -47.92
C ASP A 403 2.88 25.20 -48.80
N GLU A 404 3.05 24.11 -49.60
CA GLU A 404 4.14 23.95 -50.56
C GLU A 404 3.88 24.72 -51.85
#